data_94c1034ba50ef6672308d03aa5c50c28
#
_entry.id   94c1034ba50ef6672308d03aa5c50c28
#
_cell.length_a   1.000
_cell.length_b   1.000
_cell.length_c   1.000
_cell.angle_alpha   90.00
_cell.angle_beta   90.00
_cell.angle_gamma   90.00
#
_symmetry.space_group_name_H-M   'P 1'
#
loop_
_entity.id
_entity.type
_entity.pdbx_description
1 polymer ?
#
loop_
_entity_poly.entity_id
_entity_poly.type
_entity_poly.pdbx_seq_one_letter_code
_entity_poly.pdbx_strand_id
1 'polypeptide(L)'
;MTMVLPSKLLHVNYAKPLRKWLLKNFESIVIISFEKRAFSVLEDTIILMGVKGNAKTPKVWFVTVNPEEDLLSIDVQGEFENYTSFSPKADEKWTKYIIPPRILKAYLKIMEKTRDKITTLDELGKVTIGVVTGDNRFFTLTAQEAERWNIEKKYLVPLISRAE
;
A
#
# COMPACT_ATOMS: atom_id res chain seq x y z
N MET A 1 -16.97 9.92 12.29
CA MET A 1 -15.60 10.49 12.08
C MET A 1 -15.30 10.42 10.60
N THR A 2 -14.74 11.48 10.02
CA THR A 2 -14.27 11.49 8.62
C THR A 2 -12.86 12.05 8.58
N MET A 3 -11.97 11.41 7.83
CA MET A 3 -10.56 11.80 7.70
C MET A 3 -10.07 11.56 6.28
N VAL A 4 -9.22 12.46 5.79
CA VAL A 4 -8.41 12.24 4.57
C VAL A 4 -7.06 11.67 5.01
N LEU A 5 -6.69 10.54 4.48
CA LEU A 5 -5.50 9.78 4.88
C LEU A 5 -4.72 9.33 3.64
N PRO A 6 -3.39 9.13 3.76
CA PRO A 6 -2.62 8.48 2.71
C PRO A 6 -3.14 7.05 2.44
N SER A 7 -3.21 6.65 1.16
CA SER A 7 -3.62 5.29 0.75
C SER A 7 -2.68 4.20 1.30
N LYS A 8 -1.50 4.57 1.73
CA LYS A 8 -0.53 3.71 2.45
C LYS A 8 -1.15 2.99 3.66
N LEU A 9 -2.17 3.57 4.30
CA LEU A 9 -2.95 2.90 5.35
C LEU A 9 -3.37 1.49 4.94
N LEU A 10 -3.70 1.29 3.66
CA LEU A 10 -4.30 0.05 3.16
C LEU A 10 -3.31 -1.10 3.01
N HIS A 11 -2.00 -0.83 2.89
CA HIS A 11 -1.06 -1.88 2.51
C HIS A 11 0.26 -1.94 3.28
N VAL A 12 0.71 -0.84 3.89
CA VAL A 12 2.02 -0.83 4.56
C VAL A 12 2.00 -1.57 5.90
N ASN A 13 3.13 -2.18 6.23
CA ASN A 13 3.24 -2.96 7.45
C ASN A 13 3.16 -2.11 8.73
N TYR A 14 3.75 -0.91 8.74
CA TYR A 14 3.70 -0.03 9.90
C TYR A 14 2.30 0.52 10.21
N ALA A 15 1.34 0.43 9.27
CA ALA A 15 -0.05 0.82 9.50
C ALA A 15 -0.92 -0.31 10.13
N LYS A 16 -0.38 -1.52 10.34
CA LYS A 16 -1.12 -2.62 11.01
C LYS A 16 -1.71 -2.23 12.37
N PRO A 17 -0.99 -1.54 13.27
CA PRO A 17 -1.56 -1.12 14.54
C PRO A 17 -2.75 -0.19 14.37
N LEU A 18 -2.69 0.72 13.39
CA LEU A 18 -3.80 1.64 13.09
C LEU A 18 -5.01 0.89 12.53
N ARG A 19 -4.82 -0.04 11.57
CA ARG A 19 -5.91 -0.90 11.09
C ARG A 19 -6.55 -1.70 12.22
N LYS A 20 -5.75 -2.26 13.13
CA LYS A 20 -6.24 -2.98 14.31
C LYS A 20 -7.05 -2.07 15.22
N TRP A 21 -6.60 -0.85 15.45
CA TRP A 21 -7.28 0.14 16.25
C TRP A 21 -8.62 0.55 15.62
N LEU A 22 -8.65 0.79 14.31
CA LEU A 22 -9.88 1.08 13.56
C LEU A 22 -10.91 -0.03 13.71
N LEU A 23 -10.52 -1.28 13.44
CA LEU A 23 -11.41 -2.44 13.56
C LEU A 23 -11.91 -2.70 14.99
N LYS A 24 -11.20 -2.23 16.01
CA LYS A 24 -11.61 -2.37 17.41
C LYS A 24 -12.59 -1.30 17.85
N ASN A 25 -12.49 -0.08 17.32
CA ASN A 25 -13.19 1.08 17.87
C ASN A 25 -14.34 1.58 16.98
N PHE A 26 -14.51 1.01 15.79
CA PHE A 26 -15.58 1.38 14.87
C PHE A 26 -16.45 0.17 14.56
N GLU A 27 -17.74 0.34 14.55
CA GLU A 27 -18.71 -0.68 14.15
C GLU A 27 -18.89 -0.73 12.63
N SER A 28 -18.70 0.41 11.97
CA SER A 28 -18.74 0.53 10.53
C SER A 28 -17.66 1.49 10.03
N ILE A 29 -17.03 1.12 8.90
CA ILE A 29 -15.98 1.90 8.27
C ILE A 29 -16.26 1.93 6.77
N VAL A 30 -16.21 3.10 6.17
CA VAL A 30 -16.22 3.28 4.72
C VAL A 30 -14.87 3.83 4.29
N ILE A 31 -14.27 3.22 3.28
CA ILE A 31 -13.02 3.66 2.68
C ILE A 31 -13.32 4.00 1.23
N ILE A 32 -13.18 5.27 0.91
CA ILE A 32 -13.36 5.80 -0.45
C ILE A 32 -11.97 5.99 -1.05
N SER A 33 -11.71 5.30 -2.13
CA SER A 33 -10.52 5.45 -2.98
C SER A 33 -10.89 6.16 -4.27
N PHE A 34 -9.90 6.74 -4.94
CA PHE A 34 -10.11 7.50 -6.17
C PHE A 34 -9.42 6.82 -7.34
N GLU A 35 -10.08 6.76 -8.50
CA GLU A 35 -9.48 6.27 -9.75
C GLU A 35 -8.36 7.17 -10.27
N LYS A 36 -8.52 8.47 -10.04
CA LYS A 36 -7.53 9.51 -10.34
C LYS A 36 -7.22 10.29 -9.06
N ARG A 37 -6.12 11.00 -9.03
CA ARG A 37 -5.77 11.86 -7.88
C ARG A 37 -6.86 12.91 -7.65
N ALA A 38 -7.51 12.83 -6.51
CA ALA A 38 -8.56 13.78 -6.10
C ALA A 38 -7.98 15.07 -5.47
N PHE A 39 -6.75 15.02 -4.99
CA PHE A 39 -6.10 16.14 -4.29
C PHE A 39 -4.74 16.46 -4.91
N SER A 40 -4.37 17.74 -4.88
CA SER A 40 -3.07 18.24 -5.39
C SER A 40 -1.90 17.89 -4.45
N VAL A 41 -1.84 16.65 -3.96
CA VAL A 41 -0.78 16.14 -3.09
C VAL A 41 0.03 15.08 -3.82
N LEU A 42 1.29 14.90 -3.41
CA LEU A 42 2.21 13.96 -4.05
C LEU A 42 1.83 12.48 -3.86
N GLU A 43 1.09 12.18 -2.80
CA GLU A 43 0.68 10.81 -2.46
C GLU A 43 -0.80 10.56 -2.78
N ASP A 44 -1.12 9.34 -3.16
CA ASP A 44 -2.51 8.92 -3.30
C ASP A 44 -3.20 8.92 -1.94
N THR A 45 -4.42 9.44 -1.91
CA THR A 45 -5.20 9.63 -0.71
C THR A 45 -6.48 8.80 -0.75
N ILE A 46 -7.02 8.54 0.44
CA ILE A 46 -8.34 7.95 0.65
C ILE A 46 -9.13 8.83 1.61
N ILE A 47 -10.45 8.74 1.52
CA ILE A 47 -11.33 9.23 2.59
C ILE A 47 -11.74 8.03 3.43
N LEU A 48 -11.53 8.14 4.74
CA LEU A 48 -12.01 7.17 5.70
C LEU A 48 -13.16 7.81 6.48
N MET A 49 -14.30 7.14 6.50
CA MET A 49 -15.45 7.50 7.29
C MET A 49 -15.75 6.35 8.26
N GLY A 50 -16.07 6.66 9.51
CA GLY A 50 -16.34 5.63 10.50
C GLY A 50 -17.35 6.05 11.54
N VAL A 51 -18.23 5.12 11.89
CA VAL A 51 -19.15 5.23 13.02
C VAL A 51 -18.51 4.53 14.20
N LYS A 52 -18.30 5.28 15.29
CA LYS A 52 -17.71 4.74 16.52
C LYS A 52 -18.69 3.77 17.14
N GLY A 53 -18.23 2.60 17.46
CA GLY A 53 -19.02 1.55 18.10
C GLY A 53 -18.14 0.34 18.40
N ASN A 54 -18.68 -0.62 19.13
CA ASN A 54 -17.96 -1.82 19.57
C ASN A 54 -18.64 -3.08 18.99
N ALA A 55 -18.49 -3.27 17.69
CA ALA A 55 -18.99 -4.48 17.04
C ALA A 55 -17.94 -5.62 17.13
N LYS A 56 -18.41 -6.86 17.38
CA LYS A 56 -17.54 -8.05 17.32
C LYS A 56 -16.87 -8.20 15.95
N THR A 57 -17.59 -7.83 14.90
CA THR A 57 -17.13 -7.87 13.51
C THR A 57 -17.55 -6.59 12.84
N PRO A 58 -16.67 -5.59 12.75
CA PRO A 58 -16.98 -4.34 12.08
C PRO A 58 -17.20 -4.56 10.60
N LYS A 59 -18.17 -3.87 10.02
CA LYS A 59 -18.42 -3.85 8.59
C LYS A 59 -17.52 -2.80 7.93
N VAL A 60 -16.81 -3.18 6.89
CA VAL A 60 -15.95 -2.26 6.14
C VAL A 60 -16.35 -2.29 4.66
N TRP A 61 -16.66 -1.13 4.12
CA TRP A 61 -16.96 -0.94 2.70
C TRP A 61 -15.77 -0.28 2.01
N PHE A 62 -15.49 -0.74 0.82
CA PHE A 62 -14.47 -0.16 -0.05
C PHE A 62 -15.17 0.32 -1.31
N VAL A 63 -15.10 1.62 -1.54
CA VAL A 63 -15.75 2.30 -2.65
C VAL A 63 -14.69 2.99 -3.48
N THR A 64 -14.70 2.81 -4.78
CA THR A 64 -13.83 3.53 -5.71
C THR A 64 -14.68 4.49 -6.52
N VAL A 65 -14.27 5.75 -6.55
CA VAL A 65 -15.01 6.82 -7.21
C VAL A 65 -14.12 7.57 -8.20
N ASN A 66 -14.74 8.08 -9.26
CA ASN A 66 -14.13 9.07 -10.12
C ASN A 66 -14.37 10.47 -9.50
N PRO A 67 -13.31 11.19 -9.10
CA PRO A 67 -13.47 12.46 -8.40
C PRO A 67 -14.18 13.55 -9.21
N GLU A 68 -14.21 13.43 -10.54
CA GLU A 68 -14.86 14.41 -11.41
C GLU A 68 -16.38 14.19 -11.54
N GLU A 69 -16.83 12.95 -11.41
CA GLU A 69 -18.22 12.55 -11.71
C GLU A 69 -19.00 12.20 -10.43
N ASP A 70 -18.39 11.51 -9.50
CA ASP A 70 -19.10 10.79 -8.44
C ASP A 70 -19.05 11.45 -7.05
N LEU A 71 -18.14 12.43 -6.80
CA LEU A 71 -18.00 13.03 -5.46
C LEU A 71 -19.28 13.72 -4.97
N LEU A 72 -20.06 14.31 -5.87
CA LEU A 72 -21.32 14.97 -5.54
C LEU A 72 -22.51 13.99 -5.44
N SER A 73 -22.37 12.81 -6.00
CA SER A 73 -23.41 11.78 -6.02
C SER A 73 -23.29 10.77 -4.89
N ILE A 74 -22.20 10.81 -4.09
CA ILE A 74 -22.05 9.92 -2.95
C ILE A 74 -23.02 10.34 -1.86
N ASP A 75 -24.15 9.65 -1.76
CA ASP A 75 -25.04 9.78 -0.61
C ASP A 75 -24.40 9.12 0.62
N VAL A 76 -23.87 9.97 1.47
CA VAL A 76 -23.19 9.55 2.71
C VAL A 76 -24.18 8.96 3.73
N GLN A 77 -25.49 9.16 3.56
CA GLN A 77 -26.49 8.81 4.57
C GLN A 77 -27.20 7.47 4.37
N GLY A 78 -27.18 6.89 3.19
CA GLY A 78 -28.02 5.70 2.93
C GLY A 78 -27.48 4.65 1.96
N GLU A 79 -26.58 4.97 1.06
CA GLU A 79 -26.32 4.10 -0.09
C GLU A 79 -25.21 3.04 0.11
N PHE A 80 -24.46 3.06 1.22
CA PHE A 80 -23.42 2.05 1.45
C PHE A 80 -23.99 0.64 1.66
N GLU A 81 -25.28 0.51 1.96
CA GLU A 81 -25.93 -0.79 2.08
C GLU A 81 -26.00 -1.54 0.73
N ASN A 82 -25.95 -0.81 -0.38
CA ASN A 82 -25.92 -1.38 -1.75
C ASN A 82 -24.50 -1.91 -2.12
N TYR A 83 -23.46 -1.57 -1.38
CA TYR A 83 -22.12 -2.05 -1.61
C TYR A 83 -21.81 -3.30 -0.79
N THR A 84 -20.97 -4.17 -1.33
CA THR A 84 -20.51 -5.35 -0.58
C THR A 84 -19.65 -4.93 0.61
N SER A 85 -20.08 -5.31 1.82
CA SER A 85 -19.26 -5.15 3.03
C SER A 85 -18.28 -6.30 3.19
N PHE A 86 -17.14 -6.01 3.77
CA PHE A 86 -16.08 -6.96 4.05
C PHE A 86 -15.76 -6.97 5.55
N SER A 87 -15.09 -8.02 6.02
CA SER A 87 -14.55 -8.13 7.37
C SER A 87 -13.03 -8.35 7.29
N PRO A 88 -12.26 -7.32 6.92
CA PRO A 88 -10.83 -7.46 6.72
C PRO A 88 -10.09 -7.68 8.04
N LYS A 89 -8.96 -8.42 7.98
CA LYS A 89 -8.04 -8.53 9.10
C LYS A 89 -7.06 -7.37 9.13
N ALA A 90 -6.54 -7.02 10.30
CA ALA A 90 -5.59 -5.93 10.46
C ALA A 90 -4.21 -6.20 9.83
N ASP A 91 -3.81 -7.47 9.78
CA ASP A 91 -2.51 -7.94 9.28
C ASP A 91 -2.47 -8.14 7.76
N GLU A 92 -3.62 -8.12 7.09
CA GLU A 92 -3.68 -8.24 5.64
C GLU A 92 -3.63 -6.89 4.93
N LYS A 93 -3.31 -6.92 3.63
CA LYS A 93 -3.35 -5.75 2.76
C LYS A 93 -4.79 -5.49 2.32
N TRP A 94 -5.32 -4.33 2.67
CA TRP A 94 -6.70 -3.94 2.33
C TRP A 94 -6.88 -3.48 0.88
N THR A 95 -5.78 -3.23 0.16
CA THR A 95 -5.83 -2.87 -1.27
C THR A 95 -6.55 -3.89 -2.14
N LYS A 96 -6.59 -5.17 -1.74
CA LYS A 96 -7.32 -6.20 -2.48
C LYS A 96 -8.83 -5.96 -2.55
N TYR A 97 -9.40 -5.23 -1.58
CA TYR A 97 -10.83 -4.94 -1.51
C TYR A 97 -11.26 -3.76 -2.39
N ILE A 98 -10.31 -2.97 -2.89
CA ILE A 98 -10.56 -1.92 -3.89
C ILE A 98 -10.80 -2.53 -5.27
N ILE A 99 -10.28 -3.75 -5.50
CA ILE A 99 -10.43 -4.45 -6.77
C ILE A 99 -11.90 -4.87 -6.95
N PRO A 100 -12.52 -4.67 -8.12
CA PRO A 100 -13.89 -5.11 -8.37
C PRO A 100 -14.10 -6.58 -7.98
N PRO A 101 -15.20 -6.93 -7.29
CA PRO A 101 -15.41 -8.28 -6.72
C PRO A 101 -15.27 -9.41 -7.74
N ARG A 102 -15.67 -9.17 -8.99
CA ARG A 102 -15.52 -10.13 -10.10
C ARG A 102 -14.05 -10.46 -10.38
N ILE A 103 -13.22 -9.44 -10.42
CA ILE A 103 -11.77 -9.56 -10.68
C ILE A 103 -11.09 -10.22 -9.48
N LEU A 104 -11.42 -9.79 -8.26
CA LEU A 104 -10.89 -10.37 -7.04
C LEU A 104 -11.20 -11.88 -6.96
N LYS A 105 -12.45 -12.29 -7.27
CA LYS A 105 -12.85 -13.70 -7.30
C LYS A 105 -12.05 -14.51 -8.32
N ALA A 106 -11.85 -13.96 -9.52
CA ALA A 106 -11.02 -14.60 -10.55
C ALA A 106 -9.56 -14.75 -10.11
N TYR A 107 -8.99 -13.69 -9.55
CA TYR A 107 -7.63 -13.69 -8.99
C TYR A 107 -7.46 -14.77 -7.90
N LEU A 108 -8.33 -14.80 -6.92
CA LEU A 108 -8.28 -15.79 -5.83
C LEU A 108 -8.37 -17.22 -6.35
N LYS A 109 -9.25 -17.48 -7.34
CA LYS A 109 -9.36 -18.79 -7.99
C LYS A 109 -8.09 -19.20 -8.73
N ILE A 110 -7.42 -18.24 -9.39
CA ILE A 110 -6.13 -18.50 -10.05
C ILE A 110 -5.06 -18.83 -9.00
N MET A 111 -4.95 -18.01 -7.96
CA MET A 111 -3.97 -18.21 -6.88
C MET A 111 -4.13 -19.57 -6.20
N GLU A 112 -5.37 -20.01 -5.96
CA GLU A 112 -5.66 -21.33 -5.40
C GLU A 112 -5.21 -22.45 -6.34
N LYS A 113 -5.53 -22.35 -7.63
CA LYS A 113 -5.16 -23.38 -8.63
C LYS A 113 -3.67 -23.46 -8.92
N THR A 114 -2.95 -22.37 -8.69
CA THR A 114 -1.51 -22.28 -9.03
C THR A 114 -0.62 -22.23 -7.80
N ARG A 115 -1.16 -22.46 -6.62
CA ARG A 115 -0.45 -22.38 -5.33
C ARG A 115 0.88 -23.16 -5.33
N ASP A 116 0.89 -24.34 -5.93
CA ASP A 116 2.07 -25.21 -5.97
C ASP A 116 2.99 -24.93 -7.19
N LYS A 117 2.59 -23.99 -8.06
CA LYS A 117 3.32 -23.65 -9.29
C LYS A 117 3.89 -22.23 -9.27
N ILE A 118 3.46 -21.41 -8.33
CA ILE A 118 3.90 -20.02 -8.17
C ILE A 118 4.61 -19.90 -6.83
N THR A 119 5.80 -19.34 -6.87
CA THR A 119 6.54 -18.96 -5.68
C THR A 119 6.67 -17.44 -5.63
N THR A 120 6.91 -16.88 -4.46
CA THR A 120 7.12 -15.44 -4.30
C THR A 120 8.58 -15.08 -4.56
N LEU A 121 8.85 -13.86 -4.97
CA LEU A 121 10.22 -13.39 -5.15
C LEU A 121 11.03 -13.47 -3.84
N ASP A 122 10.37 -13.31 -2.70
CA ASP A 122 10.96 -13.40 -1.36
C ASP A 122 11.47 -14.81 -1.04
N GLU A 123 10.84 -15.84 -1.60
CA GLU A 123 11.30 -17.24 -1.49
C GLU A 123 12.49 -17.54 -2.42
N LEU A 124 12.59 -16.83 -3.54
CA LEU A 124 13.66 -17.01 -4.53
C LEU A 124 14.91 -16.19 -4.21
N GLY A 125 14.76 -15.09 -3.51
CA GLY A 125 15.87 -14.20 -3.20
C GLY A 125 15.52 -13.07 -2.28
N LYS A 126 16.52 -12.51 -1.60
CA LYS A 126 16.35 -11.41 -0.69
C LYS A 126 16.43 -10.08 -1.44
N VAL A 127 15.34 -9.33 -1.49
CA VAL A 127 15.32 -7.97 -2.03
C VAL A 127 15.63 -6.98 -0.91
N THR A 128 16.72 -6.25 -1.05
CA THR A 128 17.14 -5.22 -0.07
C THR A 128 17.42 -3.91 -0.79
N ILE A 129 17.35 -2.82 -0.03
CA ILE A 129 17.90 -1.54 -0.50
C ILE A 129 19.40 -1.75 -0.71
N GLY A 130 19.91 -1.26 -1.86
CA GLY A 130 21.34 -1.28 -2.14
C GLY A 130 22.14 -0.44 -1.14
N VAL A 131 23.38 -0.14 -1.48
CA VAL A 131 24.24 0.67 -0.61
C VAL A 131 23.66 2.09 -0.49
N VAL A 132 23.39 2.52 0.74
CA VAL A 132 22.97 3.88 1.08
C VAL A 132 24.18 4.62 1.63
N THR A 133 24.74 5.52 0.84
CA THR A 133 25.97 6.23 1.20
C THR A 133 25.72 7.54 1.95
N GLY A 134 24.51 8.08 1.90
CA GLY A 134 24.21 9.43 2.37
C GLY A 134 24.62 10.53 1.37
N ASP A 135 25.78 10.39 0.75
CA ASP A 135 26.26 11.25 -0.35
C ASP A 135 26.95 10.41 -1.43
N ASN A 136 26.21 10.11 -2.49
CA ASN A 136 26.73 9.29 -3.59
C ASN A 136 27.88 9.97 -4.34
N ARG A 137 27.93 11.30 -4.41
CA ARG A 137 29.00 12.00 -5.11
C ARG A 137 30.33 11.87 -4.40
N PHE A 138 30.29 11.81 -3.09
CA PHE A 138 31.47 11.67 -2.26
C PHE A 138 31.93 10.20 -2.12
N PHE A 139 31.00 9.28 -1.90
CA PHE A 139 31.32 7.88 -1.59
C PHE A 139 31.40 6.95 -2.79
N THR A 140 30.99 7.40 -3.98
CA THR A 140 31.09 6.59 -5.22
C THR A 140 32.20 7.14 -6.09
N LEU A 141 33.25 6.35 -6.25
CA LEU A 141 34.47 6.73 -6.99
C LEU A 141 34.67 5.81 -8.19
N THR A 142 35.19 6.37 -9.26
CA THR A 142 35.76 5.58 -10.35
C THR A 142 37.10 4.98 -9.95
N ALA A 143 37.57 3.96 -10.65
CA ALA A 143 38.90 3.37 -10.39
C ALA A 143 40.02 4.42 -10.48
N GLN A 144 39.92 5.33 -11.43
CA GLN A 144 40.90 6.42 -11.62
C GLN A 144 40.91 7.42 -10.45
N GLU A 145 39.73 7.75 -9.92
CA GLU A 145 39.64 8.64 -8.75
C GLU A 145 40.18 7.97 -7.50
N ALA A 146 39.90 6.69 -7.30
CA ALA A 146 40.43 5.92 -6.17
C ALA A 146 41.98 5.85 -6.19
N GLU A 147 42.57 5.66 -7.36
CA GLU A 147 44.03 5.71 -7.57
C GLU A 147 44.59 7.10 -7.33
N ARG A 148 43.95 8.14 -7.88
CA ARG A 148 44.36 9.55 -7.70
C ARG A 148 44.40 9.96 -6.24
N TRP A 149 43.42 9.49 -5.46
CA TRP A 149 43.32 9.77 -4.02
C TRP A 149 44.15 8.80 -3.16
N ASN A 150 44.87 7.87 -3.82
CA ASN A 150 45.68 6.84 -3.17
C ASN A 150 44.92 6.06 -2.09
N ILE A 151 43.64 5.70 -2.37
CA ILE A 151 42.82 4.97 -1.42
C ILE A 151 43.16 3.49 -1.49
N GLU A 152 43.50 2.91 -0.35
CA GLU A 152 43.87 1.50 -0.26
C GLU A 152 42.67 0.60 -0.63
N LYS A 153 42.92 -0.40 -1.48
CA LYS A 153 41.88 -1.34 -2.00
C LYS A 153 41.03 -2.00 -0.91
N LYS A 154 41.57 -2.19 0.29
CA LYS A 154 40.87 -2.79 1.44
C LYS A 154 39.65 -1.98 1.90
N TYR A 155 39.60 -0.66 1.58
CA TYR A 155 38.49 0.23 1.93
C TYR A 155 37.50 0.44 0.77
N LEU A 156 37.75 -0.17 -0.39
CA LEU A 156 36.91 -0.07 -1.58
C LEU A 156 36.05 -1.32 -1.73
N VAL A 157 34.77 -1.12 -2.00
CA VAL A 157 33.82 -2.19 -2.28
C VAL A 157 33.26 -1.97 -3.68
N PRO A 158 33.26 -2.98 -4.56
CA PRO A 158 32.63 -2.87 -5.87
C PRO A 158 31.14 -2.51 -5.75
N LEU A 159 30.70 -1.50 -6.51
CA LEU A 159 29.32 -1.04 -6.53
C LEU A 159 28.81 -1.02 -7.95
N ILE A 160 27.63 -1.61 -8.17
CA ILE A 160 26.84 -1.45 -9.39
C ILE A 160 25.85 -0.31 -9.14
N SER A 161 26.10 0.86 -9.74
CA SER A 161 25.29 2.06 -9.49
C SER A 161 24.15 2.25 -10.48
N ARG A 162 24.30 1.76 -11.72
CA ARG A 162 23.29 1.83 -12.81
C ARG A 162 23.42 0.58 -13.69
N ALA A 163 22.29 0.14 -14.24
CA ALA A 163 22.29 -0.70 -15.42
C ALA A 163 22.50 0.23 -16.63
N GLU A 164 23.53 0.00 -17.41
CA GLU A 164 23.71 0.61 -18.74
C GLU A 164 22.96 -0.24 -19.78
#